data_8e07c3154c283897f3189a0bbc697e78
#
_entry.id   8e07c3154c283897f3189a0bbc697e78
#
_cell.length_a   1.000
_cell.length_b   1.000
_cell.length_c   1.000
_cell.angle_alpha   90.00
_cell.angle_beta   90.00
_cell.angle_gamma   90.00
#
_symmetry.space_group_name_H-M   'P 1'
#
loop_
_entity.id
_entity.type
_entity.pdbx_description
1 polymer ?
#
loop_
_entity_poly.entity_id
_entity_poly.type
_entity_poly.pdbx_seq_one_letter_code
_entity_poly.pdbx_strand_id
1 'polypeptide(L)'
;MAKSLEVLELERSLLELEDLHASFDYLRISIASPSKIKSWAERTLPTGEIVGEVTRPETINFRTHQPEVYGLFCEKIFGPIKNWKCRCGKYNGFAVDTICDDCQVEITEARVRRYRMGYIELTCP
;
A
#
# COMPACT_ATOMS: atom_id res chain seq x y z
N MET A 1 -22.44 10.42 -38.71
CA MET A 1 -22.92 10.44 -37.34
C MET A 1 -21.71 10.68 -36.44
N ALA A 2 -21.69 11.78 -35.71
CA ALA A 2 -20.62 12.06 -34.75
C ALA A 2 -20.74 11.08 -33.57
N LYS A 3 -19.66 10.34 -33.26
CA LYS A 3 -19.58 9.54 -32.04
C LYS A 3 -19.73 10.49 -30.84
N SER A 4 -20.51 10.09 -29.83
CA SER A 4 -20.65 10.91 -28.64
C SER A 4 -19.30 11.03 -27.94
N LEU A 5 -19.07 12.15 -27.26
CA LEU A 5 -17.84 12.41 -26.50
C LEU A 5 -17.50 11.27 -25.52
N GLU A 6 -18.52 10.68 -24.90
CA GLU A 6 -18.38 9.54 -23.98
C GLU A 6 -17.78 8.30 -24.65
N VAL A 7 -18.14 8.02 -25.92
CA VAL A 7 -17.57 6.89 -26.67
C VAL A 7 -16.11 7.13 -27.03
N LEU A 8 -15.73 8.37 -27.33
CA LEU A 8 -14.35 8.74 -27.62
C LEU A 8 -13.47 8.67 -26.36
N GLU A 9 -13.99 9.03 -25.20
CA GLU A 9 -13.29 8.90 -23.91
C GLU A 9 -13.12 7.43 -23.50
N LEU A 10 -14.13 6.60 -23.74
CA LEU A 10 -14.04 5.16 -23.51
C LEU A 10 -13.03 4.48 -24.45
N GLU A 11 -13.03 4.82 -25.72
CA GLU A 11 -12.03 4.30 -26.68
C GLU A 11 -10.61 4.73 -26.30
N ARG A 12 -10.43 5.96 -25.82
CA ARG A 12 -9.13 6.46 -25.33
C ARG A 12 -8.66 5.71 -24.09
N SER A 13 -9.58 5.49 -23.13
CA SER A 13 -9.27 4.72 -21.91
C SER A 13 -8.93 3.26 -22.22
N LEU A 14 -9.57 2.65 -23.21
CA LEU A 14 -9.26 1.30 -23.66
C LEU A 14 -7.89 1.22 -24.35
N LEU A 15 -7.53 2.21 -25.15
CA LEU A 15 -6.22 2.30 -25.79
C LEU A 15 -5.10 2.50 -24.75
N GLU A 16 -5.34 3.32 -23.73
CA GLU A 16 -4.41 3.51 -22.61
C GLU A 16 -4.25 2.23 -21.76
N LEU A 17 -5.30 1.39 -21.68
CA LEU A 17 -5.24 0.08 -21.03
C LEU A 17 -4.50 -0.96 -21.87
N GLU A 18 -4.55 -0.89 -23.18
CA GLU A 18 -3.78 -1.75 -24.09
C GLU A 18 -2.28 -1.40 -24.07
N ASP A 19 -1.93 -0.11 -23.95
CA ASP A 19 -0.55 0.34 -23.78
C ASP A 19 0.06 -0.05 -22.40
N LEU A 20 -0.79 -0.34 -21.41
CA LEU A 20 -0.37 -0.88 -20.12
C LEU A 20 0.04 -2.37 -20.16
N HIS A 21 -0.21 -3.06 -21.26
CA HIS A 21 0.45 -4.32 -21.56
C HIS A 21 1.89 -4.02 -21.99
N ALA A 22 2.75 -3.82 -20.98
CA ALA A 22 4.17 -3.61 -21.22
C ALA A 22 4.70 -4.73 -22.12
N SER A 23 4.90 -4.44 -23.39
CA SER A 23 5.59 -5.34 -24.29
C SER A 23 7.05 -5.40 -23.83
N PHE A 24 7.48 -6.56 -23.36
CA PHE A 24 8.86 -6.78 -22.96
C PHE A 24 9.50 -7.80 -23.91
N ASP A 25 10.76 -7.57 -24.25
CA ASP A 25 11.50 -8.46 -25.17
C ASP A 25 11.97 -9.74 -24.47
N TYR A 26 12.19 -9.70 -23.17
CA TYR A 26 12.63 -10.85 -22.39
C TYR A 26 12.24 -10.74 -20.92
N LEU A 27 12.13 -11.91 -20.27
CA LEU A 27 11.92 -12.05 -18.83
C LEU A 27 13.21 -12.54 -18.17
N ARG A 28 13.68 -11.83 -17.16
CA ARG A 28 14.88 -12.20 -16.39
C ARG A 28 14.49 -12.60 -14.98
N ILE A 29 14.87 -13.81 -14.59
CA ILE A 29 14.72 -14.31 -13.22
C ILE A 29 16.09 -14.24 -12.54
N SER A 30 16.17 -13.63 -11.36
CA SER A 30 17.39 -13.51 -10.58
C SER A 30 17.09 -13.54 -9.09
N ILE A 31 18.10 -13.81 -8.27
CA ILE A 31 17.98 -13.76 -6.81
C ILE A 31 17.96 -12.28 -6.37
N ALA A 32 16.99 -11.93 -5.52
CA ALA A 32 16.93 -10.60 -4.92
C ALA A 32 17.90 -10.52 -3.74
N SER A 33 18.72 -9.47 -3.72
CA SER A 33 19.56 -9.16 -2.57
C SER A 33 18.74 -8.64 -1.38
N PRO A 34 19.20 -8.78 -0.13
CA PRO A 34 18.52 -8.23 1.03
C PRO A 34 18.23 -6.73 0.91
N SER A 35 19.17 -5.94 0.37
CA SER A 35 18.96 -4.52 0.13
C SER A 35 17.86 -4.22 -0.88
N LYS A 36 17.74 -5.06 -1.90
CA LYS A 36 16.66 -4.94 -2.88
C LYS A 36 15.29 -5.27 -2.28
N ILE A 37 15.22 -6.28 -1.42
CA ILE A 37 13.99 -6.64 -0.69
C ILE A 37 13.57 -5.49 0.24
N LYS A 38 14.52 -4.91 0.99
CA LYS A 38 14.25 -3.72 1.81
C LYS A 38 13.70 -2.56 0.97
N SER A 39 14.31 -2.27 -0.18
CA SER A 39 13.85 -1.18 -1.06
C SER A 39 12.43 -1.35 -1.60
N TRP A 40 11.94 -2.57 -1.71
CA TRP A 40 10.55 -2.84 -2.10
C TRP A 40 9.56 -2.62 -0.97
N ALA A 41 9.99 -2.85 0.26
CA ALA A 41 9.14 -2.77 1.45
C ALA A 41 9.18 -1.39 2.10
N GLU A 42 10.31 -0.72 2.09
CA GLU A 42 10.50 0.60 2.67
C GLU A 42 9.72 1.67 1.91
N ARG A 43 9.01 2.49 2.66
CA ARG A 43 8.25 3.60 2.15
C ARG A 43 8.43 4.81 3.06
N THR A 44 8.71 5.95 2.48
CA THR A 44 8.79 7.21 3.22
C THR A 44 7.41 7.84 3.29
N LEU A 45 6.94 8.06 4.50
CA LEU A 45 5.71 8.81 4.75
C LEU A 45 5.95 10.31 4.49
N PRO A 46 4.91 11.10 4.18
CA PRO A 46 5.01 12.55 4.07
C PRO A 46 5.56 13.24 5.33
N THR A 47 5.47 12.59 6.48
CA THR A 47 6.09 13.02 7.74
C THR A 47 7.61 12.86 7.78
N GLY A 48 8.22 12.22 6.75
CA GLY A 48 9.64 11.90 6.68
C GLY A 48 10.03 10.59 7.37
N GLU A 49 9.10 9.89 8.00
CA GLU A 49 9.34 8.60 8.64
C GLU A 49 9.38 7.48 7.61
N ILE A 50 10.36 6.58 7.73
CA ILE A 50 10.48 5.39 6.89
C ILE A 50 9.73 4.26 7.58
N VAL A 51 8.78 3.66 6.87
CA VAL A 51 8.01 2.51 7.33
C VAL A 51 8.22 1.32 6.39
N GLY A 52 8.10 0.11 6.91
CA GLY A 52 8.26 -1.13 6.13
C GLY A 52 8.75 -2.29 6.99
N GLU A 53 9.45 -2.02 8.08
CA GLU A 53 9.95 -3.03 8.99
C GLU A 53 8.86 -3.49 9.96
N VAL A 54 8.71 -4.81 10.07
CA VAL A 54 7.85 -5.46 11.06
C VAL A 54 8.72 -5.89 12.23
N THR A 55 8.56 -5.23 13.36
CA THR A 55 9.39 -5.47 14.57
C THR A 55 8.72 -6.31 15.62
N ARG A 56 7.41 -6.52 15.52
CA ARG A 56 6.62 -7.27 16.49
C ARG A 56 5.94 -8.49 15.86
N PRO A 57 5.92 -9.64 16.57
CA PRO A 57 5.27 -10.84 16.07
C PRO A 57 3.75 -10.83 16.21
N GLU A 58 3.20 -9.87 16.94
CA GLU A 58 1.77 -9.78 17.19
C GLU A 58 1.01 -9.46 15.88
N THR A 59 -0.18 -10.01 15.79
CA THR A 59 -1.06 -9.82 14.62
C THR A 59 -2.18 -8.85 14.94
N ILE A 60 -3.17 -9.29 15.69
CA ILE A 60 -4.38 -8.56 16.03
C ILE A 60 -4.61 -8.64 17.54
N ASN A 61 -5.01 -7.52 18.13
CA ASN A 61 -5.44 -7.51 19.52
C ASN A 61 -6.80 -8.23 19.65
N PHE A 62 -6.86 -9.29 20.44
CA PHE A 62 -8.05 -10.12 20.56
C PHE A 62 -9.24 -9.40 21.24
N ARG A 63 -8.99 -8.34 22.01
CA ARG A 63 -10.04 -7.55 22.68
C ARG A 63 -10.63 -6.48 21.77
N THR A 64 -9.79 -5.79 21.01
CA THR A 64 -10.19 -4.64 20.16
C THR A 64 -10.39 -5.05 18.72
N HIS A 65 -9.95 -6.23 18.31
CA HIS A 65 -9.91 -6.72 16.91
C HIS A 65 -9.16 -5.78 15.96
N GLN A 66 -8.28 -4.94 16.50
CA GLN A 66 -7.44 -4.03 15.72
C GLN A 66 -6.02 -4.58 15.59
N PRO A 67 -5.35 -4.36 14.45
CA PRO A 67 -3.96 -4.76 14.28
C PRO A 67 -3.04 -4.08 15.28
N GLU A 68 -2.06 -4.82 15.76
CA GLU A 68 -1.02 -4.25 16.62
C GLU A 68 -0.06 -3.38 15.80
N VAL A 69 0.41 -2.31 16.42
CA VAL A 69 1.35 -1.38 15.80
C VAL A 69 2.70 -2.06 15.63
N TYR A 70 3.31 -1.92 14.45
CA TYR A 70 4.53 -2.61 14.01
C TYR A 70 4.43 -4.15 13.98
N GLY A 71 3.23 -4.70 14.09
CA GLY A 71 2.97 -6.12 13.91
C GLY A 71 2.77 -6.53 12.46
N LEU A 72 2.48 -7.83 12.27
CA LEU A 72 2.31 -8.43 10.94
C LEU A 72 1.12 -7.89 10.14
N PHE A 73 0.17 -7.23 10.78
CA PHE A 73 -1.00 -6.60 10.12
C PHE A 73 -1.08 -5.09 10.35
N CYS A 74 0.01 -4.45 10.73
CA CYS A 74 0.06 -3.03 11.07
C CYS A 74 -0.53 -2.15 9.98
N GLU A 75 -1.46 -1.27 10.36
CA GLU A 75 -2.09 -0.34 9.42
C GLU A 75 -1.14 0.78 8.97
N LYS A 76 -0.14 1.13 9.80
CA LYS A 76 0.87 2.13 9.44
C LYS A 76 1.81 1.61 8.34
N ILE A 77 2.16 0.31 8.38
CA ILE A 77 3.04 -0.32 7.39
C ILE A 77 2.28 -0.65 6.11
N PHE A 78 1.16 -1.36 6.23
CA PHE A 78 0.43 -1.91 5.09
C PHE A 78 -0.72 -1.05 4.59
N GLY A 79 -1.21 -0.13 5.39
CA GLY A 79 -2.36 0.71 5.08
C GLY A 79 -3.61 0.36 5.90
N PRO A 80 -4.69 1.11 5.72
CA PRO A 80 -5.91 0.96 6.51
C PRO A 80 -6.65 -0.34 6.18
N ILE A 81 -7.38 -0.89 7.17
CA ILE A 81 -8.24 -2.07 6.96
C ILE A 81 -9.53 -1.70 6.22
N LYS A 82 -10.07 -0.54 6.51
CA LYS A 82 -11.28 -0.01 5.87
C LYS A 82 -10.94 1.18 5.01
N ASN A 83 -11.62 1.30 3.88
CA ASN A 83 -11.43 2.42 2.97
C ASN A 83 -11.63 3.75 3.71
N TRP A 84 -10.69 4.66 3.53
CA TRP A 84 -10.77 6.04 4.02
C TRP A 84 -10.97 6.19 5.53
N LYS A 85 -10.50 5.23 6.29
CA LYS A 85 -10.64 5.21 7.75
C LYS A 85 -9.31 4.96 8.44
N CYS A 86 -8.93 5.84 9.37
CA CYS A 86 -7.76 5.62 10.20
C CYS A 86 -8.05 4.69 11.39
N ARG A 87 -6.99 4.19 12.01
CA ARG A 87 -7.06 3.27 13.16
C ARG A 87 -7.76 3.89 14.38
N CYS A 88 -7.48 5.13 14.72
CA CYS A 88 -8.07 5.82 15.87
C CYS A 88 -9.54 6.25 15.64
N GLY A 89 -10.01 6.21 14.38
CA GLY A 89 -11.37 6.60 14.02
C GLY A 89 -11.60 8.11 13.88
N LYS A 90 -10.56 8.93 14.05
CA LYS A 90 -10.63 10.41 13.89
C LYS A 90 -11.09 10.78 12.48
N TYR A 91 -10.53 10.10 11.48
CA TYR A 91 -10.93 10.25 10.10
C TYR A 91 -11.77 9.05 9.67
N ASN A 92 -12.98 9.34 9.19
CA ASN A 92 -13.93 8.37 8.69
C ASN A 92 -14.64 8.96 7.47
N GLY A 93 -14.04 8.82 6.30
CA GLY A 93 -14.55 9.39 5.04
C GLY A 93 -13.49 10.13 4.24
N PHE A 94 -13.87 10.96 3.35
CA PHE A 94 -13.18 11.54 2.20
C PHE A 94 -11.96 12.46 2.43
N ALA A 95 -11.10 12.20 3.37
CA ALA A 95 -9.79 12.86 3.42
C ALA A 95 -8.82 12.06 2.54
N VAL A 96 -8.67 12.46 1.28
CA VAL A 96 -7.80 11.77 0.31
C VAL A 96 -6.34 12.07 0.62
N ASP A 97 -5.50 11.03 0.64
CA ASP A 97 -4.03 11.09 0.73
C ASP A 97 -3.46 11.87 1.93
N THR A 98 -4.20 11.86 3.03
CA THR A 98 -3.78 12.51 4.28
C THR A 98 -3.33 11.45 5.28
N ILE A 99 -2.35 11.78 6.11
CA ILE A 99 -1.93 10.93 7.23
C ILE A 99 -2.61 11.44 8.49
N CYS A 100 -3.13 10.52 9.29
CA CYS A 100 -3.70 10.84 10.57
C CYS A 100 -2.62 11.30 11.55
N ASP A 101 -2.80 12.47 12.16
CA ASP A 101 -1.84 13.07 13.10
C ASP A 101 -1.63 12.20 14.35
N ASP A 102 -2.69 11.49 14.79
CA ASP A 102 -2.66 10.72 16.02
C ASP A 102 -2.10 9.30 15.84
N CYS A 103 -2.59 8.56 14.85
CA CYS A 103 -2.21 7.16 14.63
C CYS A 103 -1.24 6.93 13.47
N GLN A 104 -0.93 7.98 12.73
CA GLN A 104 -0.01 7.97 11.59
C GLN A 104 -0.36 6.96 10.49
N VAL A 105 -1.60 6.55 10.41
CA VAL A 105 -2.13 5.71 9.34
C VAL A 105 -2.53 6.59 8.17
N GLU A 106 -2.11 6.20 6.99
CA GLU A 106 -2.48 6.85 5.74
C GLU A 106 -3.95 6.59 5.41
N ILE A 107 -4.67 7.64 5.07
CA ILE A 107 -6.11 7.56 4.76
C ILE A 107 -6.25 7.33 3.27
N THR A 108 -6.35 6.06 2.89
CA THR A 108 -6.44 5.61 1.51
C THR A 108 -7.36 4.39 1.41
N GLU A 109 -7.44 3.79 0.25
CA GLU A 109 -8.23 2.58 0.06
C GLU A 109 -7.57 1.35 0.69
N ALA A 110 -8.35 0.47 1.28
CA ALA A 110 -7.87 -0.75 1.91
C ALA A 110 -7.18 -1.72 0.93
N ARG A 111 -7.46 -1.62 -0.38
CA ARG A 111 -6.83 -2.48 -1.40
C ARG A 111 -5.32 -2.30 -1.49
N VAL A 112 -4.75 -1.19 -1.01
CA VAL A 112 -3.29 -0.99 -0.99
C VAL A 112 -2.57 -2.07 -0.19
N ARG A 113 -3.23 -2.69 0.77
CA ARG A 113 -2.72 -3.81 1.58
C ARG A 113 -2.40 -5.06 0.75
N ARG A 114 -2.92 -5.18 -0.46
CA ARG A 114 -2.72 -6.34 -1.34
C ARG A 114 -1.38 -6.33 -2.04
N TYR A 115 -0.75 -5.17 -2.20
CA TYR A 115 0.52 -5.04 -2.92
C TYR A 115 1.62 -4.35 -2.11
N ARG A 116 1.32 -3.73 -0.97
CA ARG A 116 2.34 -3.19 -0.08
C ARG A 116 3.04 -4.31 0.65
N MET A 117 4.36 -4.25 0.66
CA MET A 117 5.23 -5.25 1.29
C MET A 117 5.78 -4.70 2.60
N GLY A 118 6.13 -5.60 3.50
CA GLY A 118 6.92 -5.35 4.68
C GLY A 118 8.07 -6.36 4.76
N TYR A 119 9.05 -6.10 5.59
CA TYR A 119 10.17 -7.00 5.81
C TYR A 119 10.43 -7.22 7.30
N ILE A 120 11.05 -8.33 7.59
CA ILE A 120 11.58 -8.68 8.92
C ILE A 120 13.07 -8.86 8.75
N GLU A 121 13.87 -8.13 9.54
CA GLU A 121 15.32 -8.30 9.55
C GLU A 121 15.68 -9.46 10.46
N LEU A 122 16.24 -10.52 9.86
CA LEU A 122 16.71 -11.68 10.61
C LEU A 122 18.14 -11.44 11.10
N THR A 123 18.45 -11.91 12.32
CA THR A 123 19.80 -11.87 12.87
C THR A 123 20.75 -12.86 12.22
N CYS A 124 20.18 -13.93 11.67
CA CYS A 124 20.92 -14.94 10.90
C CYS A 124 20.16 -15.25 9.61
N PRO A 125 20.88 -15.45 8.49
CA PRO A 125 20.25 -15.89 7.25
C PRO A 125 19.68 -17.32 7.34
#